data_1f885a0c736c1e0f882f21222b3f7275
#
_entry.id   1f885a0c736c1e0f882f21222b3f7275
#
_cell.length_a   1.000
_cell.length_b   1.000
_cell.length_c   1.000
_cell.angle_alpha   90.00
_cell.angle_beta   90.00
_cell.angle_gamma   90.00
#
_symmetry.space_group_name_H-M   'P 1'
#
loop_
_entity.id
_entity.type
_entity.pdbx_description
1 polymer ?
#
loop_
_entity_poly.entity_id
_entity_poly.type
_entity_poly.pdbx_seq_one_letter_code
_entity_poly.pdbx_strand_id
1 'polypeptide(L)'
;MSDKKSFPEHVAIILDGNGRWAKERGRERTYGHQVGAANVKTIVRAAGHMGVKVLTLYAFSIENWKRPPIEVCFLMKLFKSYLISQLRELVEDNVQVHIVGEPSALSDDLRKEIAACEKDTAKCDGMILNVAINYGGRMEIVQAVQQIAREVKSGALDAESITEETISSHLYPSDAQDVDLMIRTGGESRISNFLLWQISYGELYFTPVLWPDFTEEELSKAIDWFTGRDRRFGGLTEDKK
;
A
#
# COMPACT_ATOMS: atom_id res chain seq x y z
N MET A 1 -17.26 -29.57 -6.00
CA MET A 1 -17.06 -28.48 -5.02
C MET A 1 -17.12 -27.20 -5.82
N SER A 2 -18.01 -26.27 -5.47
CA SER A 2 -18.20 -25.00 -6.17
C SER A 2 -16.90 -24.21 -6.08
N ASP A 3 -16.30 -23.87 -7.23
CA ASP A 3 -15.18 -22.93 -7.32
C ASP A 3 -15.68 -21.57 -6.76
N LYS A 4 -15.51 -21.34 -5.44
CA LYS A 4 -15.64 -20.00 -4.88
C LYS A 4 -14.58 -19.14 -5.56
N LYS A 5 -14.99 -18.27 -6.48
CA LYS A 5 -14.13 -17.22 -6.99
C LYS A 5 -13.53 -16.50 -5.78
N SER A 6 -12.21 -16.53 -5.64
CA SER A 6 -11.54 -15.91 -4.49
C SER A 6 -11.65 -14.39 -4.61
N PHE A 7 -12.17 -13.74 -3.57
CA PHE A 7 -12.16 -12.29 -3.43
C PHE A 7 -10.76 -11.86 -2.91
N PRO A 8 -10.18 -10.74 -3.39
CA PRO A 8 -8.87 -10.32 -2.90
C PRO A 8 -8.97 -9.81 -1.45
N GLU A 9 -8.23 -10.45 -0.54
CA GLU A 9 -8.19 -10.02 0.86
C GLU A 9 -7.23 -8.85 1.05
N HIS A 10 -6.08 -8.85 0.34
CA HIS A 10 -5.10 -7.76 0.36
C HIS A 10 -5.03 -7.07 -1.01
N VAL A 11 -5.44 -5.82 -1.05
CA VAL A 11 -5.35 -4.94 -2.23
C VAL A 11 -4.26 -3.90 -2.01
N ALA A 12 -3.34 -3.77 -2.97
CA ALA A 12 -2.28 -2.74 -2.94
C ALA A 12 -2.46 -1.76 -4.11
N ILE A 13 -2.37 -0.44 -3.87
CA ILE A 13 -2.62 0.57 -4.92
C ILE A 13 -1.45 1.54 -5.03
N ILE A 14 -0.90 1.70 -6.25
CA ILE A 14 0.03 2.76 -6.60
C ILE A 14 -0.76 3.98 -7.07
N LEU A 15 -0.73 5.08 -6.32
CA LEU A 15 -1.50 6.30 -6.51
C LEU A 15 -0.86 7.21 -7.57
N ASP A 16 -0.80 6.75 -8.84
CA ASP A 16 -0.13 7.48 -9.91
C ASP A 16 -1.10 8.34 -10.73
N GLY A 17 -0.57 9.44 -11.28
CA GLY A 17 -1.31 10.33 -12.18
C GLY A 17 -1.69 11.69 -11.62
N ASN A 18 -1.49 11.98 -10.33
CA ASN A 18 -1.89 13.25 -9.69
C ASN A 18 -1.37 14.49 -10.45
N GLY A 19 -0.08 14.51 -10.79
CA GLY A 19 0.53 15.64 -11.47
C GLY A 19 0.07 15.80 -12.94
N ARG A 20 -0.19 14.68 -13.63
CA ARG A 20 -0.73 14.69 -15.02
C ARG A 20 -2.15 15.21 -15.04
N TRP A 21 -2.98 14.72 -14.11
CA TRP A 21 -4.35 15.15 -13.92
C TRP A 21 -4.48 16.67 -13.74
N ALA A 22 -3.62 17.26 -12.89
CA ALA A 22 -3.58 18.70 -12.69
C ALA A 22 -3.16 19.44 -13.97
N LYS A 23 -2.09 18.97 -14.64
CA LYS A 23 -1.58 19.57 -15.88
C LYS A 23 -2.62 19.58 -16.99
N GLU A 24 -3.37 18.51 -17.19
CA GLU A 24 -4.46 18.41 -18.18
C GLU A 24 -5.57 19.45 -17.94
N ARG A 25 -5.70 19.93 -16.68
CA ARG A 25 -6.68 20.93 -16.23
C ARG A 25 -6.08 22.34 -16.07
N GLY A 26 -4.86 22.56 -16.56
CA GLY A 26 -4.16 23.84 -16.45
C GLY A 26 -3.85 24.24 -14.99
N ARG A 27 -3.71 23.25 -14.08
CA ARG A 27 -3.43 23.47 -12.67
C ARG A 27 -2.01 23.05 -12.29
N GLU A 28 -1.53 23.59 -11.18
CA GLU A 28 -0.27 23.21 -10.58
C GLU A 28 -0.31 21.74 -10.09
N ARG A 29 0.83 21.05 -10.16
CA ARG A 29 0.96 19.63 -9.73
C ARG A 29 0.46 19.41 -8.29
N THR A 30 0.71 20.36 -7.41
CA THR A 30 0.27 20.36 -6.00
C THR A 30 -1.26 20.27 -5.85
N TYR A 31 -2.00 20.90 -6.74
CA TYR A 31 -3.47 20.79 -6.76
C TYR A 31 -3.93 19.36 -7.06
N GLY A 32 -3.27 18.67 -8.00
CA GLY A 32 -3.56 17.26 -8.27
C GLY A 32 -3.30 16.36 -7.06
N HIS A 33 -2.25 16.63 -6.30
CA HIS A 33 -1.96 15.91 -5.05
C HIS A 33 -3.01 16.18 -3.98
N GLN A 34 -3.55 17.40 -3.87
CA GLN A 34 -4.65 17.70 -2.94
C GLN A 34 -5.91 16.91 -3.28
N VAL A 35 -6.30 16.91 -4.56
CA VAL A 35 -7.49 16.15 -5.02
C VAL A 35 -7.27 14.64 -4.84
N GLY A 36 -6.07 14.14 -5.17
CA GLY A 36 -5.71 12.74 -4.96
C GLY A 36 -5.70 12.33 -3.50
N ALA A 37 -5.29 13.21 -2.57
CA ALA A 37 -5.37 12.95 -1.14
C ALA A 37 -6.83 12.86 -0.67
N ALA A 38 -7.72 13.73 -1.17
CA ALA A 38 -9.15 13.65 -0.87
C ALA A 38 -9.76 12.33 -1.38
N ASN A 39 -9.31 11.83 -2.54
CA ASN A 39 -9.78 10.56 -3.10
C ASN A 39 -9.39 9.34 -2.24
N VAL A 40 -8.31 9.40 -1.46
CA VAL A 40 -7.91 8.30 -0.55
C VAL A 40 -9.08 7.90 0.34
N LYS A 41 -9.78 8.86 0.95
CA LYS A 41 -10.93 8.60 1.82
C LYS A 41 -12.03 7.80 1.10
N THR A 42 -12.36 8.21 -0.13
CA THR A 42 -13.38 7.52 -0.94
C THR A 42 -13.01 6.06 -1.16
N ILE A 43 -11.76 5.82 -1.57
CA ILE A 43 -11.29 4.46 -1.88
C ILE A 43 -11.10 3.60 -0.62
N VAL A 44 -10.64 4.16 0.50
CA VAL A 44 -10.55 3.45 1.80
C VAL A 44 -11.93 2.96 2.23
N ARG A 45 -12.95 3.82 2.19
CA ARG A 45 -14.34 3.43 2.52
C ARG A 45 -14.90 2.40 1.56
N ALA A 46 -14.72 2.62 0.26
CA ALA A 46 -15.17 1.67 -0.76
C ALA A 46 -14.54 0.28 -0.56
N ALA A 47 -13.22 0.21 -0.35
CA ALA A 47 -12.51 -1.04 -0.09
C ALA A 47 -13.05 -1.77 1.16
N GLY A 48 -13.26 -1.05 2.26
CA GLY A 48 -13.83 -1.60 3.49
C GLY A 48 -15.25 -2.14 3.26
N HIS A 49 -16.12 -1.38 2.58
CA HIS A 49 -17.50 -1.81 2.26
C HIS A 49 -17.52 -3.02 1.31
N MET A 50 -16.57 -3.15 0.41
CA MET A 50 -16.43 -4.31 -0.48
C MET A 50 -15.88 -5.54 0.24
N GLY A 51 -15.36 -5.42 1.46
CA GLY A 51 -14.87 -6.53 2.27
C GLY A 51 -13.37 -6.80 2.15
N VAL A 52 -12.58 -5.87 1.58
CA VAL A 52 -11.11 -5.91 1.60
C VAL A 52 -10.65 -5.91 3.06
N LYS A 53 -9.71 -6.80 3.38
CA LYS A 53 -9.17 -6.94 4.75
C LYS A 53 -7.94 -6.06 4.96
N VAL A 54 -7.08 -5.97 3.96
CA VAL A 54 -5.87 -5.15 3.99
C VAL A 54 -5.82 -4.29 2.73
N LEU A 55 -5.68 -2.98 2.92
CA LEU A 55 -5.46 -2.03 1.83
C LEU A 55 -4.10 -1.36 2.02
N THR A 56 -3.19 -1.53 1.04
CA THR A 56 -1.88 -0.85 1.08
C THR A 56 -1.80 0.21 -0.01
N LEU A 57 -1.55 1.46 0.39
CA LEU A 57 -1.47 2.61 -0.51
C LEU A 57 -0.03 3.11 -0.65
N TYR A 58 0.48 3.20 -1.88
CA TYR A 58 1.80 3.76 -2.16
C TYR A 58 1.74 5.28 -2.28
N ALA A 59 1.90 5.99 -1.17
CA ALA A 59 1.75 7.44 -1.11
C ALA A 59 3.05 8.20 -1.46
N PHE A 60 4.23 7.70 -1.01
CA PHE A 60 5.51 8.37 -1.26
C PHE A 60 6.68 7.38 -1.25
N SER A 61 7.33 7.23 -2.41
CA SER A 61 8.49 6.35 -2.54
C SER A 61 9.81 7.05 -2.14
N ILE A 62 10.85 6.26 -1.83
CA ILE A 62 12.19 6.79 -1.57
C ILE A 62 12.75 7.55 -2.77
N GLU A 63 12.38 7.18 -4.00
CA GLU A 63 12.80 7.85 -5.21
C GLU A 63 12.17 9.25 -5.36
N ASN A 64 11.05 9.51 -4.69
CA ASN A 64 10.36 10.80 -4.74
C ASN A 64 11.11 11.93 -4.03
N TRP A 65 12.09 11.62 -3.18
CA TRP A 65 13.00 12.64 -2.63
C TRP A 65 13.80 13.38 -3.70
N LYS A 66 13.95 12.81 -4.90
CA LYS A 66 14.58 13.46 -6.06
C LYS A 66 13.72 14.55 -6.71
N ARG A 67 12.46 14.69 -6.29
CA ARG A 67 11.57 15.76 -6.78
C ARG A 67 12.01 17.13 -6.25
N PRO A 68 11.54 18.23 -6.87
CA PRO A 68 11.83 19.55 -6.36
C PRO A 68 11.51 19.69 -4.86
N PRO A 69 12.39 20.30 -4.03
CA PRO A 69 12.20 20.37 -2.58
C PRO A 69 10.86 21.01 -2.16
N ILE A 70 10.36 21.95 -2.95
CA ILE A 70 9.06 22.61 -2.71
C ILE A 70 7.92 21.59 -2.83
N GLU A 71 7.95 20.70 -3.84
CA GLU A 71 6.95 19.63 -4.02
C GLU A 71 7.02 18.64 -2.85
N VAL A 72 8.22 18.21 -2.48
CA VAL A 72 8.42 17.29 -1.34
C VAL A 72 7.90 17.88 -0.03
N CYS A 73 8.25 19.12 0.28
CA CYS A 73 7.78 19.81 1.48
C CYS A 73 6.25 19.91 1.49
N PHE A 74 5.65 20.23 0.35
CA PHE A 74 4.19 20.27 0.20
C PHE A 74 3.56 18.89 0.48
N LEU A 75 4.10 17.81 -0.10
CA LEU A 75 3.58 16.46 0.08
C LEU A 75 3.66 16.01 1.55
N MET A 76 4.75 16.29 2.25
CA MET A 76 4.89 15.94 3.67
C MET A 76 3.87 16.72 4.54
N LYS A 77 3.64 17.99 4.25
CA LYS A 77 2.60 18.80 4.94
C LYS A 77 1.20 18.28 4.64
N LEU A 78 0.91 17.94 3.38
CA LEU A 78 -0.37 17.38 2.96
C LEU A 78 -0.65 16.07 3.67
N PHE A 79 0.34 15.18 3.74
CA PHE A 79 0.23 13.91 4.44
C PHE A 79 -0.05 14.10 5.94
N LYS A 80 0.72 14.97 6.63
CA LYS A 80 0.46 15.31 8.03
C LYS A 80 -0.95 15.83 8.24
N SER A 81 -1.38 16.79 7.42
CA SER A 81 -2.73 17.37 7.50
C SER A 81 -3.81 16.30 7.30
N TYR A 82 -3.58 15.34 6.39
CA TYR A 82 -4.51 14.25 6.14
C TYR A 82 -4.64 13.32 7.35
N LEU A 83 -3.52 12.89 7.95
CA LEU A 83 -3.54 12.07 9.16
C LEU A 83 -4.37 12.70 10.27
N ILE A 84 -4.12 13.98 10.56
CA ILE A 84 -4.84 14.71 11.63
C ILE A 84 -6.33 14.84 11.29
N SER A 85 -6.66 15.21 10.05
CA SER A 85 -8.05 15.50 9.68
C SER A 85 -8.93 14.27 9.51
N GLN A 86 -8.34 13.11 9.17
CA GLN A 86 -9.09 11.89 8.90
C GLN A 86 -9.13 10.90 10.07
N LEU A 87 -8.32 11.12 11.11
CA LEU A 87 -8.19 10.18 12.24
C LEU A 87 -9.54 9.77 12.83
N ARG A 88 -10.39 10.77 13.12
CA ARG A 88 -11.71 10.49 13.70
C ARG A 88 -12.57 9.59 12.81
N GLU A 89 -12.60 9.87 11.52
CA GLU A 89 -13.38 9.08 10.56
C GLU A 89 -12.82 7.67 10.37
N LEU A 90 -11.49 7.51 10.37
CA LEU A 90 -10.84 6.20 10.30
C LEU A 90 -11.23 5.34 11.50
N VAL A 91 -11.30 5.90 12.71
CA VAL A 91 -11.78 5.19 13.91
C VAL A 91 -13.27 4.87 13.80
N GLU A 92 -14.11 5.80 13.34
CA GLU A 92 -15.55 5.59 13.14
C GLU A 92 -15.82 4.52 12.07
N ASP A 93 -14.99 4.46 11.01
CA ASP A 93 -15.04 3.46 9.94
C ASP A 93 -14.36 2.12 10.34
N ASN A 94 -13.90 1.98 11.60
CA ASN A 94 -13.22 0.80 12.15
C ASN A 94 -11.99 0.37 11.34
N VAL A 95 -11.15 1.36 10.93
CA VAL A 95 -9.94 1.13 10.14
C VAL A 95 -8.70 1.27 11.03
N GLN A 96 -7.88 0.21 11.10
CA GLN A 96 -6.58 0.23 11.75
C GLN A 96 -5.53 0.76 10.77
N VAL A 97 -4.73 1.74 11.18
CA VAL A 97 -3.72 2.38 10.32
C VAL A 97 -2.31 1.97 10.70
N HIS A 98 -1.51 1.61 9.71
CA HIS A 98 -0.06 1.43 9.82
C HIS A 98 0.66 2.28 8.78
N ILE A 99 1.70 2.99 9.21
CA ILE A 99 2.57 3.71 8.30
C ILE A 99 3.82 2.89 8.05
N VAL A 100 4.01 2.46 6.81
CA VAL A 100 5.09 1.56 6.42
C VAL A 100 6.17 2.31 5.63
N GLY A 101 7.43 2.02 5.92
CA GLY A 101 8.60 2.65 5.30
C GLY A 101 9.62 3.12 6.33
N GLU A 102 10.65 3.83 5.88
CA GLU A 102 11.76 4.27 6.73
C GLU A 102 11.47 5.62 7.41
N PRO A 103 11.28 5.66 8.74
CA PRO A 103 10.86 6.88 9.43
C PRO A 103 11.97 7.92 9.61
N SER A 104 13.26 7.55 9.44
CA SER A 104 14.40 8.44 9.77
C SER A 104 14.44 9.72 8.94
N ALA A 105 13.94 9.69 7.69
CA ALA A 105 13.87 10.87 6.82
C ALA A 105 12.65 11.77 7.10
N LEU A 106 11.70 11.32 7.94
CA LEU A 106 10.53 12.09 8.31
C LEU A 106 10.84 13.05 9.46
N SER A 107 10.21 14.22 9.48
CA SER A 107 10.37 15.18 10.59
C SER A 107 9.83 14.60 11.91
N ASP A 108 10.40 15.03 13.04
CA ASP A 108 9.96 14.61 14.38
C ASP A 108 8.47 14.86 14.60
N ASP A 109 7.99 15.98 14.07
CA ASP A 109 6.61 16.40 14.16
C ASP A 109 5.67 15.46 13.40
N LEU A 110 6.08 15.04 12.18
CA LEU A 110 5.32 14.03 11.43
C LEU A 110 5.36 12.65 12.10
N ARG A 111 6.51 12.23 12.64
CA ARG A 111 6.63 10.96 13.39
C ARG A 111 5.72 10.91 14.61
N LYS A 112 5.55 12.03 15.32
CA LYS A 112 4.61 12.12 16.45
C LYS A 112 3.16 11.94 16.02
N GLU A 113 2.75 12.58 14.92
CA GLU A 113 1.38 12.41 14.38
C GLU A 113 1.14 10.98 13.89
N ILE A 114 2.13 10.34 13.26
CA ILE A 114 2.06 8.94 12.86
C ILE A 114 1.81 8.05 14.10
N ALA A 115 2.66 8.17 15.11
CA ALA A 115 2.55 7.37 16.33
C ALA A 115 1.19 7.60 17.06
N ALA A 116 0.67 8.82 17.04
CA ALA A 116 -0.65 9.12 17.59
C ALA A 116 -1.76 8.43 16.78
N CYS A 117 -1.70 8.52 15.44
CA CYS A 117 -2.68 7.89 14.55
C CYS A 117 -2.71 6.36 14.72
N GLU A 118 -1.55 5.70 14.71
CA GLU A 118 -1.44 4.26 14.90
C GLU A 118 -1.96 3.82 16.28
N LYS A 119 -1.63 4.56 17.35
CA LYS A 119 -2.13 4.31 18.69
C LYS A 119 -3.65 4.44 18.79
N ASP A 120 -4.21 5.49 18.21
CA ASP A 120 -5.64 5.79 18.33
C ASP A 120 -6.49 4.81 17.51
N THR A 121 -5.94 4.27 16.40
CA THR A 121 -6.59 3.25 15.56
C THR A 121 -6.27 1.80 15.96
N ALA A 122 -5.38 1.57 16.93
CA ALA A 122 -4.89 0.23 17.31
C ALA A 122 -5.98 -0.75 17.78
N LYS A 123 -7.15 -0.26 18.17
CA LYS A 123 -8.30 -1.09 18.59
C LYS A 123 -9.29 -1.39 17.47
N CYS A 124 -9.10 -0.79 16.31
CA CYS A 124 -9.91 -1.07 15.14
C CYS A 124 -9.55 -2.44 14.57
N ASP A 125 -10.54 -3.24 14.20
CA ASP A 125 -10.39 -4.61 13.73
C ASP A 125 -11.16 -4.91 12.43
N GLY A 126 -11.67 -3.85 11.76
CA GLY A 126 -12.43 -3.99 10.51
C GLY A 126 -11.53 -4.17 9.29
N MET A 127 -10.77 -3.15 8.93
CA MET A 127 -9.82 -3.18 7.82
C MET A 127 -8.47 -2.61 8.26
N ILE A 128 -7.38 -3.21 7.79
CA ILE A 128 -6.03 -2.67 7.96
C ILE A 128 -5.71 -1.76 6.76
N LEU A 129 -5.33 -0.52 7.05
CA LEU A 129 -4.84 0.44 6.07
C LEU A 129 -3.33 0.67 6.26
N ASN A 130 -2.53 0.16 5.34
CA ASN A 130 -1.10 0.44 5.28
C ASN A 130 -0.86 1.63 4.35
N VAL A 131 -0.18 2.66 4.82
CA VAL A 131 0.22 3.79 3.98
C VAL A 131 1.74 3.83 3.84
N ALA A 132 2.22 3.50 2.65
CA ALA A 132 3.64 3.43 2.35
C ALA A 132 4.21 4.82 2.08
N ILE A 133 5.08 5.31 3.00
CA ILE A 133 5.73 6.62 2.96
C ILE A 133 7.21 6.46 3.18
N ASN A 134 8.00 7.13 2.36
CA ASN A 134 9.44 6.91 2.31
C ASN A 134 9.77 5.42 2.19
N TYR A 135 9.00 4.74 1.35
CA TYR A 135 9.04 3.30 1.18
C TYR A 135 9.76 2.91 -0.12
N GLY A 136 10.42 1.76 -0.10
CA GLY A 136 10.96 1.07 -1.27
C GLY A 136 11.29 -0.37 -0.94
N GLY A 137 10.77 -1.33 -1.72
CA GLY A 137 10.88 -2.76 -1.44
C GLY A 137 12.31 -3.29 -1.35
N ARG A 138 13.24 -2.73 -2.13
CA ARG A 138 14.67 -3.11 -2.00
C ARG A 138 15.24 -2.68 -0.64
N MET A 139 14.89 -1.49 -0.16
CA MET A 139 15.31 -0.99 1.15
C MET A 139 14.70 -1.83 2.27
N GLU A 140 13.42 -2.15 2.16
CA GLU A 140 12.70 -3.01 3.10
C GLU A 140 13.38 -4.37 3.24
N ILE A 141 13.69 -5.06 2.13
CA ILE A 141 14.40 -6.35 2.13
C ILE A 141 15.78 -6.21 2.80
N VAL A 142 16.54 -5.14 2.51
CA VAL A 142 17.84 -4.91 3.15
C VAL A 142 17.69 -4.72 4.67
N GLN A 143 16.67 -4.01 5.13
CA GLN A 143 16.40 -3.83 6.57
C GLN A 143 16.02 -5.14 7.24
N ALA A 144 15.17 -5.95 6.62
CA ALA A 144 14.82 -7.29 7.10
C ALA A 144 16.07 -8.18 7.24
N VAL A 145 16.93 -8.24 6.21
CA VAL A 145 18.18 -9.00 6.25
C VAL A 145 19.11 -8.51 7.35
N GLN A 146 19.23 -7.19 7.55
CA GLN A 146 20.05 -6.62 8.62
C GLN A 146 19.53 -6.98 10.03
N GLN A 147 18.20 -7.03 10.20
CA GLN A 147 17.59 -7.43 11.46
C GLN A 147 17.82 -8.92 11.72
N ILE A 148 17.56 -9.80 10.77
CA ILE A 148 17.84 -11.23 10.83
C ILE A 148 19.31 -11.49 11.15
N ALA A 149 20.24 -10.79 10.49
CA ALA A 149 21.68 -10.93 10.77
C ALA A 149 22.05 -10.53 12.22
N ARG A 150 21.37 -9.52 12.80
CA ARG A 150 21.56 -9.15 14.20
C ARG A 150 21.04 -10.23 15.14
N GLU A 151 19.92 -10.85 14.85
CA GLU A 151 19.32 -11.94 15.63
C GLU A 151 20.22 -13.18 15.59
N VAL A 152 20.74 -13.56 14.42
CA VAL A 152 21.71 -14.64 14.28
C VAL A 152 22.98 -14.35 15.09
N LYS A 153 23.52 -13.13 14.99
CA LYS A 153 24.72 -12.73 15.73
C LYS A 153 24.52 -12.77 17.25
N SER A 154 23.32 -12.47 17.72
CA SER A 154 22.98 -12.52 19.16
C SER A 154 22.65 -13.92 19.66
N GLY A 155 22.53 -14.91 18.79
CA GLY A 155 22.10 -16.28 19.11
C GLY A 155 20.59 -16.42 19.33
N ALA A 156 19.79 -15.40 19.00
CA ALA A 156 18.33 -15.46 19.08
C ALA A 156 17.71 -16.25 17.93
N LEU A 157 18.41 -16.38 16.80
CA LEU A 157 18.01 -17.12 15.63
C LEU A 157 19.17 -17.99 15.13
N ASP A 158 18.88 -19.23 14.72
CA ASP A 158 19.85 -20.08 14.02
C ASP A 158 19.81 -19.77 12.53
N ALA A 159 20.99 -19.55 11.91
CA ALA A 159 21.09 -19.26 10.47
C ALA A 159 20.47 -20.34 9.59
N GLU A 160 20.58 -21.61 9.98
CA GLU A 160 20.01 -22.75 9.25
C GLU A 160 18.48 -22.85 9.40
N SER A 161 17.88 -22.11 10.32
CA SER A 161 16.41 -22.07 10.52
C SER A 161 15.73 -20.92 9.77
N ILE A 162 16.48 -20.11 9.00
CA ILE A 162 15.91 -19.01 8.22
C ILE A 162 15.07 -19.58 7.08
N THR A 163 13.80 -19.19 7.03
CA THR A 163 12.80 -19.59 6.02
C THR A 163 12.18 -18.36 5.32
N GLU A 164 11.30 -18.59 4.35
CA GLU A 164 10.52 -17.50 3.73
C GLU A 164 9.65 -16.78 4.77
N GLU A 165 9.06 -17.51 5.74
CA GLU A 165 8.32 -16.94 6.86
C GLU A 165 9.20 -16.05 7.74
N THR A 166 10.45 -16.46 7.97
CA THR A 166 11.40 -15.62 8.70
C THR A 166 11.60 -14.29 8.00
N ILE A 167 11.78 -14.28 6.68
CA ILE A 167 11.91 -13.04 5.91
C ILE A 167 10.61 -12.24 5.98
N SER A 168 9.47 -12.87 5.71
CA SER A 168 8.15 -12.22 5.68
C SER A 168 7.83 -11.53 7.02
N SER A 169 8.16 -12.15 8.16
CA SER A 169 7.92 -11.59 9.49
C SER A 169 8.81 -10.38 9.83
N HIS A 170 9.85 -10.12 9.04
CA HIS A 170 10.74 -8.97 9.19
C HIS A 170 10.47 -7.84 8.18
N LEU A 171 9.50 -8.04 7.28
CA LEU A 171 9.05 -7.01 6.34
C LEU A 171 7.96 -6.12 6.98
N TYR A 172 7.57 -5.06 6.33
CA TYR A 172 6.50 -4.14 6.74
C TYR A 172 5.13 -4.56 6.19
N PRO A 173 4.09 -4.47 6.98
CA PRO A 173 4.04 -4.73 8.41
C PRO A 173 4.26 -6.23 8.65
N SER A 174 4.78 -6.62 9.80
CA SER A 174 5.18 -8.01 10.10
C SER A 174 4.04 -9.04 10.04
N ASP A 175 2.80 -8.60 10.06
CA ASP A 175 1.56 -9.38 9.95
C ASP A 175 0.88 -9.25 8.56
N ALA A 176 1.53 -8.54 7.61
CA ALA A 176 0.97 -8.39 6.27
C ALA A 176 0.95 -9.71 5.51
N GLN A 177 -0.23 -10.08 5.09
CA GLN A 177 -0.45 -11.15 4.12
C GLN A 177 0.13 -10.75 2.76
N ASP A 178 0.45 -11.73 1.93
CA ASP A 178 0.80 -11.51 0.53
C ASP A 178 -0.29 -10.69 -0.18
N VAL A 179 0.13 -9.87 -1.13
CA VAL A 179 -0.80 -9.06 -1.93
C VAL A 179 -1.51 -9.94 -2.95
N ASP A 180 -2.84 -9.97 -2.90
CA ASP A 180 -3.65 -10.66 -3.90
C ASP A 180 -3.76 -9.86 -5.19
N LEU A 181 -4.06 -8.56 -5.07
CA LEU A 181 -4.29 -7.65 -6.20
C LEU A 181 -3.48 -6.36 -6.03
N MET A 182 -2.55 -6.10 -6.94
CA MET A 182 -1.89 -4.81 -7.05
C MET A 182 -2.50 -4.01 -8.19
N ILE A 183 -2.99 -2.81 -7.89
CA ILE A 183 -3.57 -1.87 -8.85
C ILE A 183 -2.58 -0.72 -9.06
N ARG A 184 -2.34 -0.34 -10.31
CA ARG A 184 -1.65 0.91 -10.62
C ARG A 184 -2.48 1.77 -11.53
N THR A 185 -2.78 2.98 -11.07
CA THR A 185 -3.43 4.03 -11.85
C THR A 185 -2.44 4.77 -12.74
N GLY A 186 -2.93 5.53 -13.72
CA GLY A 186 -2.10 6.44 -14.51
C GLY A 186 -1.43 5.85 -15.74
N GLY A 187 -1.79 4.63 -16.18
CA GLY A 187 -1.38 4.07 -17.47
C GLY A 187 0.05 3.51 -17.56
N GLU A 188 0.77 3.45 -16.44
CA GLU A 188 2.12 2.89 -16.41
C GLU A 188 2.08 1.43 -15.97
N SER A 189 2.84 0.55 -16.67
CA SER A 189 2.85 -0.90 -16.45
C SER A 189 4.14 -1.36 -15.77
N ARG A 190 4.41 -0.84 -14.58
CA ARG A 190 5.55 -1.21 -13.73
C ARG A 190 5.19 -1.08 -12.26
N ILE A 191 5.88 -1.83 -11.39
CA ILE A 191 5.62 -1.86 -9.94
C ILE A 191 6.42 -0.82 -9.14
N SER A 192 7.41 -0.20 -9.75
CA SER A 192 8.20 0.91 -9.19
C SER A 192 8.73 0.66 -7.77
N ASN A 193 9.36 -0.50 -7.55
CA ASN A 193 9.96 -0.87 -6.26
C ASN A 193 8.92 -0.97 -5.10
N PHE A 194 7.66 -1.28 -5.42
CA PHE A 194 6.58 -1.42 -4.44
C PHE A 194 6.38 -2.89 -4.07
N LEU A 195 6.38 -3.21 -2.77
CA LEU A 195 6.05 -4.51 -2.17
C LEU A 195 6.65 -5.74 -2.90
N LEU A 196 7.97 -5.68 -3.24
CA LEU A 196 8.63 -6.66 -4.12
C LEU A 196 8.48 -8.10 -3.66
N TRP A 197 8.51 -8.35 -2.36
CA TRP A 197 8.34 -9.67 -1.77
C TRP A 197 6.87 -10.07 -1.76
N GLN A 198 6.03 -9.20 -1.25
CA GLN A 198 4.61 -9.47 -0.97
C GLN A 198 3.75 -9.64 -2.23
N ILE A 199 4.18 -9.09 -3.39
CA ILE A 199 3.43 -9.21 -4.66
C ILE A 199 3.91 -10.37 -5.55
N SER A 200 4.79 -11.25 -5.05
CA SER A 200 5.42 -12.31 -5.84
C SER A 200 4.43 -13.18 -6.62
N TYR A 201 3.25 -13.42 -6.05
CA TYR A 201 2.15 -14.16 -6.66
C TYR A 201 0.88 -13.33 -6.84
N GLY A 202 0.96 -12.01 -6.62
CA GLY A 202 -0.16 -11.08 -6.77
C GLY A 202 -0.56 -10.87 -8.24
N GLU A 203 -1.84 -10.71 -8.49
CA GLU A 203 -2.33 -10.28 -9.79
C GLU A 203 -2.09 -8.78 -9.98
N LEU A 204 -1.65 -8.37 -11.18
CA LEU A 204 -1.28 -6.99 -11.47
C LEU A 204 -2.30 -6.34 -12.42
N TYR A 205 -3.06 -5.37 -11.93
CA TYR A 205 -4.04 -4.61 -12.70
C TYR A 205 -3.53 -3.21 -13.00
N PHE A 206 -3.39 -2.88 -14.28
CA PHE A 206 -2.94 -1.57 -14.76
C PHE A 206 -4.10 -0.83 -15.44
N THR A 207 -4.40 0.40 -15.01
CA THR A 207 -5.45 1.22 -15.59
C THR A 207 -4.93 2.57 -16.07
N PRO A 208 -5.41 3.09 -17.21
CA PRO A 208 -5.06 4.43 -17.67
C PRO A 208 -5.70 5.54 -16.82
N VAL A 209 -6.70 5.24 -16.01
CA VAL A 209 -7.38 6.20 -15.14
C VAL A 209 -6.37 6.84 -14.19
N LEU A 210 -6.34 8.16 -14.13
CA LEU A 210 -5.47 8.91 -13.22
C LEU A 210 -6.03 8.84 -11.79
N TRP A 211 -5.16 8.78 -10.79
CA TRP A 211 -5.58 8.57 -9.39
C TRP A 211 -6.70 9.51 -8.90
N PRO A 212 -6.70 10.84 -9.19
CA PRO A 212 -7.81 11.70 -8.76
C PRO A 212 -9.19 11.34 -9.35
N ASP A 213 -9.23 10.66 -10.48
CA ASP A 213 -10.45 10.21 -11.16
C ASP A 213 -10.73 8.71 -10.92
N PHE A 214 -9.93 8.01 -10.12
CA PHE A 214 -10.13 6.60 -9.78
C PHE A 214 -11.24 6.48 -8.74
N THR A 215 -12.42 6.07 -9.17
CA THR A 215 -13.65 5.99 -8.36
C THR A 215 -13.82 4.62 -7.70
N GLU A 216 -14.85 4.50 -6.86
CA GLU A 216 -15.33 3.22 -6.33
C GLU A 216 -15.69 2.22 -7.45
N GLU A 217 -16.28 2.69 -8.55
CA GLU A 217 -16.59 1.85 -9.70
C GLU A 217 -15.31 1.29 -10.37
N GLU A 218 -14.25 2.10 -10.45
CA GLU A 218 -12.96 1.64 -10.98
C GLU A 218 -12.30 0.61 -10.06
N LEU A 219 -12.43 0.77 -8.74
CA LEU A 219 -12.00 -0.25 -7.77
C LEU A 219 -12.80 -1.55 -7.93
N SER A 220 -14.12 -1.45 -8.05
CA SER A 220 -14.99 -2.61 -8.31
C SER A 220 -14.59 -3.35 -9.58
N LYS A 221 -14.34 -2.63 -10.69
CA LYS A 221 -13.88 -3.24 -11.95
C LYS A 221 -12.56 -4.01 -11.78
N ALA A 222 -11.62 -3.47 -11.00
CA ALA A 222 -10.34 -4.15 -10.73
C ALA A 222 -10.55 -5.42 -9.90
N ILE A 223 -11.43 -5.38 -8.91
CA ILE A 223 -11.79 -6.54 -8.07
C ILE A 223 -12.55 -7.58 -8.91
N ASP A 224 -13.49 -7.17 -9.76
CA ASP A 224 -14.23 -8.07 -10.66
C ASP A 224 -13.28 -8.75 -11.66
N TRP A 225 -12.31 -8.00 -12.19
CA TRP A 225 -11.27 -8.54 -13.04
C TRP A 225 -10.45 -9.62 -12.31
N PHE A 226 -10.05 -9.36 -11.06
CA PHE A 226 -9.35 -10.34 -10.23
C PHE A 226 -10.17 -11.61 -9.99
N THR A 227 -11.46 -11.46 -9.63
CA THR A 227 -12.34 -12.61 -9.37
C THR A 227 -12.60 -13.46 -10.62
N GLY A 228 -12.38 -12.90 -11.81
CA GLY A 228 -12.45 -13.63 -13.08
C GLY A 228 -11.20 -14.43 -13.43
N ARG A 229 -10.10 -14.31 -12.65
CA ARG A 229 -8.83 -14.98 -12.93
C ARG A 229 -8.75 -16.36 -12.29
N ASP A 230 -8.07 -17.28 -12.98
CA ASP A 230 -7.69 -18.59 -12.44
C ASP A 230 -6.27 -18.52 -11.88
N ARG A 231 -6.12 -18.50 -10.57
CA ARG A 231 -4.81 -18.49 -9.88
C ARG A 231 -4.29 -19.92 -9.79
N ARG A 232 -3.20 -20.22 -10.49
CA ARG A 232 -2.66 -21.60 -10.62
C ARG A 232 -1.51 -21.93 -9.68
N PHE A 233 -0.84 -20.95 -9.10
CA PHE A 233 0.33 -21.11 -8.21
C PHE A 233 1.32 -22.19 -8.70
N GLY A 234 1.57 -22.24 -10.03
CA GLY A 234 2.44 -23.23 -10.67
C GLY A 234 1.81 -24.61 -10.91
N GLY A 235 0.56 -24.83 -10.51
CA GLY A 235 -0.16 -26.10 -10.77
C GLY A 235 -0.73 -26.18 -12.19
N LEU A 236 -0.94 -27.41 -12.68
CA LEU A 236 -1.68 -27.69 -13.92
C LEU A 236 -3.18 -27.78 -13.61
N THR A 237 -4.03 -27.14 -14.40
CA THR A 237 -5.46 -27.49 -14.43
C THR A 237 -5.61 -28.83 -15.10
N GLU A 238 -6.20 -29.82 -14.44
CA GLU A 238 -6.68 -31.02 -15.14
C GLU A 238 -7.71 -30.56 -16.17
N ASP A 239 -7.43 -30.86 -17.45
CA ASP A 239 -8.41 -30.67 -18.52
C ASP A 239 -9.63 -31.51 -18.16
N LYS A 240 -10.74 -30.83 -17.74
CA LYS A 240 -12.03 -31.50 -17.68
C LYS A 240 -12.42 -31.91 -19.12
N LYS A 241 -12.16 -33.17 -19.46
CA LYS A 241 -12.73 -33.84 -20.64
C LYS A 241 -14.25 -33.97 -20.48
#